data_591b54a9e2bd99ae284bc25e2166b93d
#
_entry.id   591b54a9e2bd99ae284bc25e2166b93d
#
_cell.length_a   1.000
_cell.length_b   1.000
_cell.length_c   1.000
_cell.angle_alpha   90.00
_cell.angle_beta   90.00
_cell.angle_gamma   90.00
#
_symmetry.space_group_name_H-M   'P 1'
#
loop_
_entity.id
_entity.type
_entity.pdbx_description
1 polymer ?
#
loop_
_entity_poly.entity_id
_entity_poly.type
_entity_poly.pdbx_seq_one_letter_code
_entity_poly.pdbx_strand_id
1 'polypeptide(L)'
;MADRMDKKKTFLVAAYACEPNEGSEPGVGWNWSIELAKRNRVIVITRENNRSKIESEYTREKYPNLSFFYCDVPKQLTFWKKGQRGIHLYYCLWQVYCYQLAKEIIKHNKIDYVMSVTFGNVWMPTFMYKLPCKFIWGPLGGGEGVPKELWSHLSAKQRIIERIRHVNMQFPLTNPWKAIA
;
A
#
# COMPACT_ATOMS: atom_id res chain seq x y z
N MET A 1 16.92 33.52 10.22
CA MET A 1 16.75 32.10 10.00
C MET A 1 16.22 31.94 8.59
N ALA A 2 17.09 31.57 7.65
CA ALA A 2 16.72 31.49 6.24
C ALA A 2 15.76 30.32 6.04
N ASP A 3 14.65 30.64 5.42
CA ASP A 3 13.61 29.75 4.90
C ASP A 3 14.27 28.63 4.08
N ARG A 4 14.37 27.43 4.64
CA ARG A 4 14.63 26.23 3.84
C ARG A 4 13.37 26.00 3.03
N MET A 5 13.29 26.63 1.88
CA MET A 5 12.32 26.22 0.84
C MET A 5 12.50 24.72 0.63
N ASP A 6 11.58 23.95 1.18
CA ASP A 6 11.63 22.50 1.16
C ASP A 6 11.59 22.04 -0.31
N LYS A 7 12.74 21.59 -0.80
CA LYS A 7 12.89 21.18 -2.19
C LYS A 7 11.86 20.07 -2.47
N LYS A 8 10.95 20.34 -3.40
CA LYS A 8 9.91 19.42 -3.85
C LYS A 8 10.48 18.02 -4.05
N LYS A 9 9.93 17.03 -3.35
CA LYS A 9 10.35 15.63 -3.41
C LYS A 9 9.53 14.85 -4.43
N THR A 10 10.06 13.73 -4.88
CA THR A 10 9.34 12.82 -5.76
C THR A 10 9.03 11.53 -5.01
N PHE A 11 7.75 11.22 -4.91
CA PHE A 11 7.22 10.00 -4.30
C PHE A 11 6.75 9.02 -5.36
N LEU A 12 7.12 7.76 -5.20
CA LEU A 12 6.52 6.63 -5.89
C LEU A 12 5.62 5.90 -4.91
N VAL A 13 4.32 5.92 -5.14
CA VAL A 13 3.31 5.37 -4.23
C VAL A 13 2.71 4.10 -4.83
N ALA A 14 2.84 2.98 -4.14
CA ALA A 14 2.13 1.75 -4.45
C ALA A 14 0.81 1.72 -3.68
N ALA A 15 -0.31 1.90 -4.38
CA ALA A 15 -1.66 1.92 -3.83
C ALA A 15 -2.54 0.87 -4.52
N TYR A 16 -2.59 -0.34 -3.97
CA TYR A 16 -3.42 -1.44 -4.49
C TYR A 16 -4.89 -1.05 -4.64
N ALA A 17 -5.45 -0.39 -3.65
CA ALA A 17 -6.76 0.25 -3.67
C ALA A 17 -6.59 1.77 -3.72
N CYS A 18 -7.17 2.43 -4.72
CA CYS A 18 -7.05 3.86 -4.93
C CYS A 18 -8.23 4.32 -5.78
N GLU A 19 -9.26 4.83 -5.15
CA GLU A 19 -10.46 5.30 -5.86
C GLU A 19 -10.95 6.61 -5.23
N PRO A 20 -11.28 7.62 -6.06
CA PRO A 20 -11.87 8.87 -5.58
C PRO A 20 -13.28 8.63 -5.03
N ASN A 21 -13.70 9.48 -4.10
CA ASN A 21 -15.03 9.50 -3.51
C ASN A 21 -15.47 8.21 -2.83
N GLU A 22 -14.50 7.33 -2.49
CA GLU A 22 -14.73 6.09 -1.76
C GLU A 22 -14.26 6.22 -0.31
N GLY A 23 -14.88 5.42 0.57
CA GLY A 23 -14.41 5.23 1.95
C GLY A 23 -13.37 4.14 2.07
N SER A 24 -12.92 3.85 3.33
CA SER A 24 -12.01 2.76 3.64
C SER A 24 -10.70 2.81 2.82
N GLU A 25 -10.11 1.68 2.50
CA GLU A 25 -8.80 1.61 1.81
C GLU A 25 -8.74 2.29 0.45
N PRO A 26 -9.75 2.20 -0.44
CA PRO A 26 -9.70 2.91 -1.72
C PRO A 26 -9.58 4.42 -1.56
N GLY A 27 -10.35 5.00 -0.63
CA GLY A 27 -10.25 6.42 -0.29
C GLY A 27 -8.93 6.79 0.37
N VAL A 28 -8.35 5.90 1.18
CA VAL A 28 -7.01 6.12 1.76
C VAL A 28 -5.97 6.26 0.65
N GLY A 29 -5.94 5.33 -0.31
CA GLY A 29 -4.99 5.40 -1.43
C GLY A 29 -5.12 6.68 -2.24
N TRP A 30 -6.35 7.08 -2.56
CA TRP A 30 -6.63 8.32 -3.27
C TRP A 30 -6.23 9.57 -2.47
N ASN A 31 -6.75 9.71 -1.25
CA ASN A 31 -6.56 10.92 -0.45
C ASN A 31 -5.08 11.12 -0.07
N TRP A 32 -4.34 10.08 0.27
CA TRP A 32 -2.90 10.19 0.52
C TRP A 32 -2.15 10.67 -0.73
N SER A 33 -2.53 10.17 -1.89
CA SER A 33 -1.89 10.54 -3.15
C SER A 33 -2.10 12.02 -3.48
N ILE A 34 -3.33 12.54 -3.36
CA ILE A 34 -3.61 13.96 -3.61
C ILE A 34 -3.03 14.88 -2.54
N GLU A 35 -3.05 14.51 -1.27
CA GLU A 35 -2.45 15.33 -0.21
C GLU A 35 -0.93 15.46 -0.39
N LEU A 36 -0.24 14.36 -0.69
CA LEU A 36 1.18 14.39 -1.02
C LEU A 36 1.47 15.25 -2.25
N ALA A 37 0.60 15.20 -3.27
CA ALA A 37 0.77 15.92 -4.52
C ALA A 37 0.61 17.45 -4.38
N LYS A 38 0.02 17.96 -3.31
CA LYS A 38 -0.06 19.39 -3.04
C LYS A 38 1.33 20.04 -2.94
N ARG A 39 2.32 19.33 -2.41
CA ARG A 39 3.66 19.85 -2.16
C ARG A 39 4.79 19.09 -2.87
N ASN A 40 4.51 17.93 -3.43
CA ASN A 40 5.49 17.02 -3.99
C ASN A 40 5.07 16.55 -5.38
N ARG A 41 6.00 15.97 -6.14
CA ARG A 41 5.67 15.18 -7.32
C ARG A 41 5.31 13.76 -6.86
N VAL A 42 4.17 13.26 -7.29
CA VAL A 42 3.68 11.93 -6.90
C VAL A 42 3.38 11.09 -8.13
N ILE A 43 3.96 9.91 -8.16
CA ILE A 43 3.70 8.87 -9.16
C ILE A 43 3.03 7.72 -8.43
N VAL A 44 1.80 7.39 -8.81
CA VAL A 44 1.02 6.33 -8.17
C VAL A 44 0.97 5.10 -9.07
N ILE A 45 1.29 3.94 -8.53
CA ILE A 45 1.02 2.65 -9.15
C ILE A 45 -0.21 2.05 -8.48
N THR A 46 -1.22 1.75 -9.27
CA THR A 46 -2.47 1.14 -8.79
C THR A 46 -2.98 0.08 -9.75
N ARG A 47 -4.07 -0.60 -9.37
CA ARG A 47 -4.67 -1.64 -10.22
C ARG A 47 -5.42 -1.06 -11.41
N GLU A 48 -5.48 -1.83 -12.47
CA GLU A 48 -6.20 -1.48 -13.69
C GLU A 48 -7.71 -1.23 -13.44
N ASN A 49 -8.33 -1.98 -12.53
CA ASN A 49 -9.76 -1.82 -12.23
C ASN A 49 -10.11 -0.48 -11.55
N ASN A 50 -9.14 0.22 -11.00
CA ASN A 50 -9.33 1.55 -10.40
C ASN A 50 -9.33 2.66 -11.48
N ARG A 51 -8.85 2.35 -12.70
CA ARG A 51 -8.61 3.32 -13.79
C ARG A 51 -9.85 4.15 -14.11
N SER A 52 -10.98 3.53 -14.37
CA SER A 52 -12.17 4.25 -14.82
C SER A 52 -12.64 5.32 -13.82
N LYS A 53 -12.62 4.98 -12.52
CA LYS A 53 -12.98 5.92 -11.46
C LYS A 53 -11.94 7.03 -11.29
N ILE A 54 -10.66 6.67 -11.38
CA ILE A 54 -9.58 7.65 -11.30
C ILE A 54 -9.67 8.63 -12.47
N GLU A 55 -9.74 8.14 -13.69
CA GLU A 55 -9.74 8.97 -14.90
C GLU A 55 -11.01 9.83 -15.04
N SER A 56 -12.13 9.46 -14.39
CA SER A 56 -13.31 10.32 -14.32
C SER A 56 -13.14 11.54 -13.40
N GLU A 57 -12.26 11.47 -12.42
CA GLU A 57 -12.03 12.55 -11.44
C GLU A 57 -10.69 13.27 -11.66
N TYR A 58 -9.70 12.57 -12.22
CA TYR A 58 -8.36 13.06 -12.43
C TYR A 58 -8.24 13.82 -13.75
N THR A 59 -7.79 15.08 -13.66
CA THR A 59 -7.25 15.80 -14.82
C THR A 59 -5.87 16.37 -14.45
N ARG A 60 -5.03 16.57 -15.46
CA ARG A 60 -3.68 17.11 -15.25
C ARG A 60 -3.72 18.55 -14.75
N GLU A 61 -4.73 19.29 -15.13
CA GLU A 61 -4.96 20.68 -14.69
C GLU A 61 -5.33 20.74 -13.22
N LYS A 62 -6.19 19.81 -12.76
CA LYS A 62 -6.62 19.72 -11.37
C LYS A 62 -5.50 19.20 -10.45
N TYR A 63 -4.68 18.27 -10.95
CA TYR A 63 -3.62 17.61 -10.17
C TYR A 63 -2.28 17.61 -10.91
N PRO A 64 -1.63 18.77 -11.12
CA PRO A 64 -0.45 18.90 -12.00
C PRO A 64 0.79 18.13 -11.52
N ASN A 65 0.85 17.78 -10.25
CA ASN A 65 1.96 17.07 -9.64
C ASN A 65 1.73 15.57 -9.47
N LEU A 66 0.55 15.08 -9.88
CA LEU A 66 0.13 13.69 -9.70
C LEU A 66 0.12 12.98 -11.06
N SER A 67 0.52 11.73 -11.08
CA SER A 67 0.43 10.87 -12.26
C SER A 67 0.14 9.44 -11.84
N PHE A 68 -0.61 8.71 -12.67
CA PHE A 68 -1.01 7.34 -12.41
C PHE A 68 -0.42 6.38 -13.42
N PHE A 69 0.04 5.24 -12.92
CA PHE A 69 0.40 4.07 -13.69
C PHE A 69 -0.46 2.90 -13.22
N TYR A 70 -0.92 2.11 -14.16
CA TYR A 70 -1.82 1.01 -13.88
C TYR A 70 -1.13 -0.31 -14.19
N CYS A 71 -1.24 -1.26 -13.29
CA CYS A 71 -0.77 -2.62 -13.53
C CYS A 71 -1.71 -3.63 -12.89
N ASP A 72 -1.75 -4.79 -13.49
CA ASP A 72 -2.53 -5.89 -12.93
C ASP A 72 -1.89 -7.24 -13.21
N VAL A 73 -2.38 -8.28 -12.55
CA VAL A 73 -1.98 -9.65 -12.80
C VAL A 73 -2.64 -10.11 -14.10
N PRO A 74 -1.90 -10.71 -15.03
CA PRO A 74 -2.47 -11.24 -16.28
C PRO A 74 -3.67 -12.15 -16.02
N LYS A 75 -4.71 -12.02 -16.85
CA LYS A 75 -5.97 -12.78 -16.70
C LYS A 75 -5.75 -14.29 -16.65
N GLN A 76 -4.77 -14.80 -17.40
CA GLN A 76 -4.39 -16.21 -17.43
C GLN A 76 -3.96 -16.75 -16.06
N LEU A 77 -3.43 -15.88 -15.19
CA LEU A 77 -2.97 -16.24 -13.84
C LEU A 77 -4.03 -15.98 -12.76
N THR A 78 -5.23 -15.56 -13.13
CA THR A 78 -6.28 -15.14 -12.18
C THR A 78 -7.60 -15.90 -12.33
N PHE A 79 -7.63 -17.01 -13.08
CA PHE A 79 -8.83 -17.83 -13.32
C PHE A 79 -9.48 -18.35 -12.04
N TRP A 80 -8.71 -18.52 -10.97
CA TRP A 80 -9.14 -18.97 -9.64
C TRP A 80 -9.73 -17.85 -8.78
N LYS A 81 -9.51 -16.56 -9.15
CA LYS A 81 -9.98 -15.41 -8.36
C LYS A 81 -11.42 -15.08 -8.69
N LYS A 82 -12.32 -15.14 -7.67
CA LYS A 82 -13.72 -14.75 -7.80
C LYS A 82 -14.10 -13.80 -6.65
N GLY A 83 -14.45 -12.57 -6.98
CA GLY A 83 -14.78 -11.54 -6.00
C GLY A 83 -13.70 -11.36 -4.92
N GLN A 84 -14.05 -11.50 -3.65
CA GLN A 84 -13.12 -11.45 -2.53
C GLN A 84 -12.34 -12.76 -2.30
N ARG A 85 -12.76 -13.86 -2.92
CA ARG A 85 -12.05 -15.13 -2.78
C ARG A 85 -10.66 -15.03 -3.40
N GLY A 86 -9.65 -15.41 -2.63
CA GLY A 86 -8.25 -15.42 -3.07
C GLY A 86 -7.60 -14.02 -3.14
N ILE A 87 -8.20 -13.00 -2.53
CA ILE A 87 -7.68 -11.62 -2.59
C ILE A 87 -6.25 -11.50 -2.06
N HIS A 88 -5.87 -12.23 -1.03
CA HIS A 88 -4.52 -12.18 -0.46
C HIS A 88 -3.48 -12.74 -1.45
N LEU A 89 -3.76 -13.88 -2.07
CA LEU A 89 -2.87 -14.44 -3.09
C LEU A 89 -2.77 -13.50 -4.31
N TYR A 90 -3.91 -12.95 -4.74
CA TYR A 90 -3.92 -11.98 -5.83
C TYR A 90 -3.09 -10.74 -5.50
N TYR A 91 -3.20 -10.22 -4.27
CA TYR A 91 -2.37 -9.11 -3.81
C TYR A 91 -0.87 -9.45 -3.85
N CYS A 92 -0.48 -10.64 -3.38
CA CYS A 92 0.92 -11.08 -3.45
C CYS A 92 1.44 -11.12 -4.90
N LEU A 93 0.64 -11.65 -5.83
CA LEU A 93 1.00 -11.63 -7.25
C LEU A 93 1.06 -10.21 -7.80
N TRP A 94 0.08 -9.36 -7.48
CA TRP A 94 0.07 -7.96 -7.89
C TRP A 94 1.33 -7.23 -7.41
N GLN A 95 1.81 -7.50 -6.21
CA GLN A 95 3.05 -6.90 -5.69
C GLN A 95 4.26 -7.21 -6.57
N VAL A 96 4.32 -8.38 -7.19
CA VAL A 96 5.40 -8.73 -8.14
C VAL A 96 5.34 -7.84 -9.37
N TYR A 97 4.16 -7.68 -9.98
CA TYR A 97 3.98 -6.82 -11.16
C TYR A 97 4.18 -5.34 -10.83
N CYS A 98 3.67 -4.89 -9.69
CA CYS A 98 3.87 -3.54 -9.19
C CYS A 98 5.36 -3.24 -8.98
N TYR A 99 6.12 -4.16 -8.40
CA TYR A 99 7.57 -4.03 -8.22
C TYR A 99 8.33 -3.96 -9.55
N GLN A 100 7.95 -4.76 -10.56
CA GLN A 100 8.58 -4.69 -11.88
C GLN A 100 8.32 -3.33 -12.53
N LEU A 101 7.08 -2.85 -12.51
CA LEU A 101 6.72 -1.54 -13.03
C LEU A 101 7.45 -0.41 -12.26
N ALA A 102 7.54 -0.52 -10.94
CA ALA A 102 8.27 0.42 -10.11
C ALA A 102 9.75 0.52 -10.50
N LYS A 103 10.40 -0.61 -10.80
CA LYS A 103 11.79 -0.62 -11.30
C LYS A 103 11.94 0.13 -12.62
N GLU A 104 11.00 -0.05 -13.55
CA GLU A 104 11.04 0.70 -14.82
C GLU A 104 10.83 2.20 -14.58
N ILE A 105 9.90 2.59 -13.73
CA ILE A 105 9.66 4.01 -13.41
C ILE A 105 10.90 4.67 -12.82
N ILE A 106 11.61 3.98 -11.91
CA ILE A 106 12.82 4.50 -11.26
C ILE A 106 13.97 4.72 -12.26
N LYS A 107 14.08 3.92 -13.32
CA LYS A 107 15.11 4.12 -14.36
C LYS A 107 14.98 5.48 -15.05
N HIS A 108 13.75 5.98 -15.18
CA HIS A 108 13.46 7.21 -15.91
C HIS A 108 13.09 8.40 -15.03
N ASN A 109 12.99 8.19 -13.71
CA ASN A 109 12.60 9.22 -12.74
C ASN A 109 13.49 9.16 -11.51
N LYS A 110 13.99 10.32 -11.07
CA LYS A 110 14.63 10.42 -9.76
C LYS A 110 13.55 10.35 -8.69
N ILE A 111 13.53 9.27 -7.93
CA ILE A 111 12.60 9.03 -6.82
C ILE A 111 13.33 9.26 -5.50
N ASP A 112 12.78 10.10 -4.63
CA ASP A 112 13.31 10.34 -3.28
C ASP A 112 12.76 9.34 -2.27
N TYR A 113 11.47 9.01 -2.40
CA TYR A 113 10.74 8.11 -1.50
C TYR A 113 9.87 7.13 -2.26
N VAL A 114 9.84 5.91 -1.79
CA VAL A 114 8.88 4.88 -2.21
C VAL A 114 7.93 4.62 -1.04
N MET A 115 6.63 4.61 -1.31
CA MET A 115 5.61 4.43 -0.27
C MET A 115 4.64 3.33 -0.65
N SER A 116 4.29 2.45 0.30
CA SER A 116 3.20 1.48 0.17
C SER A 116 2.08 1.88 1.12
N VAL A 117 0.89 2.19 0.57
CA VAL A 117 -0.18 2.88 1.32
C VAL A 117 -1.35 1.98 1.66
N THR A 118 -1.83 1.18 0.71
CA THR A 118 -3.06 0.39 0.87
C THR A 118 -2.79 -1.11 0.92
N PHE A 119 -3.80 -1.87 1.29
CA PHE A 119 -3.68 -3.21 1.82
C PHE A 119 -2.83 -3.20 3.09
N GLY A 120 -3.14 -2.24 3.96
CA GLY A 120 -2.39 -1.84 5.14
C GLY A 120 -2.41 -2.86 6.28
N ASN A 121 -2.02 -4.11 5.98
CA ASN A 121 -1.94 -5.19 6.95
C ASN A 121 -0.48 -5.64 7.07
N VAL A 122 0.06 -5.57 8.28
CA VAL A 122 1.43 -5.95 8.61
C VAL A 122 1.78 -7.41 8.24
N TRP A 123 0.78 -8.28 8.06
CA TRP A 123 0.95 -9.68 7.67
C TRP A 123 1.05 -9.87 6.16
N MET A 124 0.77 -8.83 5.38
CA MET A 124 0.82 -8.90 3.91
C MET A 124 2.15 -8.35 3.39
N PRO A 125 2.77 -9.01 2.40
CA PRO A 125 4.06 -8.57 1.88
C PRO A 125 3.94 -7.30 1.04
N THR A 126 5.00 -6.51 1.04
CA THR A 126 5.28 -5.55 -0.03
C THR A 126 6.71 -5.76 -0.52
N PHE A 127 6.96 -5.61 -1.81
CA PHE A 127 8.32 -5.70 -2.36
C PHE A 127 8.94 -4.32 -2.61
N MET A 128 8.21 -3.26 -2.32
CA MET A 128 8.65 -1.88 -2.55
C MET A 128 9.91 -1.52 -1.74
N TYR A 129 10.11 -2.12 -0.56
CA TYR A 129 11.30 -1.91 0.25
C TYR A 129 12.63 -2.33 -0.41
N LYS A 130 12.55 -3.20 -1.44
CA LYS A 130 13.74 -3.65 -2.20
C LYS A 130 14.24 -2.62 -3.22
N LEU A 131 13.49 -1.55 -3.42
CA LEU A 131 13.90 -0.49 -4.35
C LEU A 131 15.00 0.38 -3.71
N PRO A 132 15.95 0.93 -4.50
CA PRO A 132 17.08 1.70 -4.00
C PRO A 132 16.68 3.13 -3.59
N CYS A 133 15.61 3.27 -2.83
CA CYS A 133 15.04 4.54 -2.38
C CYS A 133 14.62 4.43 -0.91
N LYS A 134 14.43 5.57 -0.24
CA LYS A 134 13.87 5.55 1.11
C LYS A 134 12.46 5.01 1.08
N PHE A 135 12.20 3.98 1.89
CA PHE A 135 10.91 3.32 1.93
C PHE A 135 10.06 3.78 3.10
N ILE A 136 8.78 4.01 2.84
CA ILE A 136 7.76 4.32 3.83
C ILE A 136 6.64 3.31 3.69
N TRP A 137 6.29 2.65 4.79
CA TRP A 137 5.22 1.67 4.80
C TRP A 137 4.11 2.09 5.77
N GLY A 138 2.92 2.34 5.27
CA GLY A 138 1.79 2.70 6.11
C GLY A 138 0.75 3.59 5.43
N PRO A 139 -0.42 3.74 6.07
CA PRO A 139 -0.75 3.27 7.43
C PRO A 139 -0.88 1.75 7.50
N LEU A 140 -0.47 1.16 8.61
CA LEU A 140 -0.52 -0.29 8.84
C LEU A 140 -1.43 -0.61 10.02
N GLY A 141 -2.23 -1.65 9.86
CA GLY A 141 -3.02 -2.28 10.92
C GLY A 141 -2.67 -3.76 11.06
N GLY A 142 -3.36 -4.44 12.00
CA GLY A 142 -3.19 -5.88 12.23
C GLY A 142 -1.99 -6.25 13.09
N GLY A 143 -1.24 -5.26 13.58
CA GLY A 143 -0.18 -5.43 14.58
C GLY A 143 -0.67 -5.27 16.02
N GLU A 144 -1.89 -4.81 16.22
CA GLU A 144 -2.49 -4.60 17.53
C GLU A 144 -3.09 -5.91 18.06
N GLY A 145 -2.84 -6.22 19.32
CA GLY A 145 -3.49 -7.30 20.07
C GLY A 145 -4.64 -6.77 20.93
N VAL A 146 -5.58 -7.64 21.30
CA VAL A 146 -6.59 -7.29 22.28
C VAL A 146 -5.91 -7.12 23.66
N PRO A 147 -6.14 -5.99 24.38
CA PRO A 147 -5.64 -5.80 25.73
C PRO A 147 -6.03 -6.97 26.65
N LYS A 148 -5.13 -7.39 27.54
CA LYS A 148 -5.35 -8.57 28.41
C LYS A 148 -6.60 -8.43 29.28
N GLU A 149 -6.94 -7.22 29.68
CA GLU A 149 -8.12 -6.87 30.50
C GLU A 149 -9.44 -7.24 29.79
N LEU A 150 -9.44 -7.23 28.44
CA LEU A 150 -10.61 -7.56 27.64
C LEU A 150 -10.70 -9.05 27.25
N TRP A 151 -9.71 -9.87 27.64
CA TRP A 151 -9.70 -11.28 27.27
C TRP A 151 -10.83 -12.09 27.92
N SER A 152 -11.38 -11.65 29.06
CA SER A 152 -12.55 -12.26 29.69
C SER A 152 -13.79 -12.24 28.78
N HIS A 153 -13.91 -11.23 27.93
CA HIS A 153 -15.01 -11.06 26.98
C HIS A 153 -14.84 -11.86 25.67
N LEU A 154 -13.67 -12.45 25.44
CA LEU A 154 -13.40 -13.25 24.26
C LEU A 154 -13.92 -14.68 24.44
N SER A 155 -14.51 -15.24 23.36
CA SER A 155 -14.78 -16.67 23.27
C SER A 155 -13.50 -17.50 23.30
N ALA A 156 -13.59 -18.79 23.62
CA ALA A 156 -12.43 -19.69 23.65
C ALA A 156 -11.66 -19.69 22.31
N LYS A 157 -12.36 -19.69 21.17
CA LYS A 157 -11.76 -19.60 19.84
C LYS A 157 -11.00 -18.27 19.63
N GLN A 158 -11.58 -17.16 20.03
CA GLN A 158 -10.95 -15.84 19.91
C GLN A 158 -9.70 -15.73 20.79
N ARG A 159 -9.72 -16.28 22.02
CA ARG A 159 -8.53 -16.33 22.89
C ARG A 159 -7.38 -17.13 22.28
N ILE A 160 -7.68 -18.25 21.62
CA ILE A 160 -6.66 -19.05 20.91
C ILE A 160 -6.06 -18.22 19.78
N ILE A 161 -6.89 -17.56 18.97
CA ILE A 161 -6.43 -16.70 17.87
C ILE A 161 -5.54 -15.57 18.39
N GLU A 162 -5.95 -14.91 19.49
CA GLU A 162 -5.16 -13.83 20.10
C GLU A 162 -3.83 -14.34 20.67
N ARG A 163 -3.78 -15.53 21.25
CA ARG A 163 -2.53 -16.15 21.70
C ARG A 163 -1.58 -16.39 20.51
N ILE A 164 -2.09 -16.97 19.43
CA ILE A 164 -1.31 -17.21 18.21
C ILE A 164 -0.80 -15.88 17.64
N ARG A 165 -1.66 -14.86 17.56
CA ARG A 165 -1.29 -13.51 17.13
C ARG A 165 -0.19 -12.93 18.02
N HIS A 166 -0.35 -12.99 19.32
CA HIS A 166 0.62 -12.46 20.29
C HIS A 166 2.00 -13.14 20.15
N VAL A 167 2.02 -14.46 20.03
CA VAL A 167 3.25 -15.23 19.80
C VAL A 167 3.90 -14.81 18.48
N ASN A 168 3.14 -14.76 17.37
CA ASN A 168 3.63 -14.34 16.07
C ASN A 168 4.15 -12.90 16.08
N MET A 169 3.59 -12.03 16.90
CA MET A 169 4.07 -10.65 17.05
C MET A 169 5.38 -10.53 17.80
N GLN A 170 5.69 -11.47 18.70
CA GLN A 170 6.96 -11.46 19.45
C GLN A 170 8.13 -12.06 18.68
N PHE A 171 7.86 -12.93 17.69
CA PHE A 171 8.90 -13.58 16.91
C PHE A 171 9.05 -12.95 15.52
N PRO A 172 10.09 -12.13 15.28
CA PRO A 172 10.33 -11.52 13.95
C PRO A 172 10.56 -12.56 12.84
N LEU A 173 10.95 -13.79 13.19
CA LEU A 173 11.16 -14.90 12.25
C LEU A 173 9.86 -15.40 11.62
N THR A 174 8.71 -15.21 12.26
CA THR A 174 7.40 -15.65 11.75
C THR A 174 6.75 -14.61 10.84
N ASN A 175 7.23 -13.37 10.89
CA ASN A 175 6.82 -12.30 9.98
C ASN A 175 8.04 -11.46 9.58
N PRO A 176 8.76 -11.86 8.52
CA PRO A 176 9.96 -11.18 8.06
C PRO A 176 9.71 -9.70 7.68
N TRP A 177 8.46 -9.33 7.42
CA TRP A 177 8.10 -7.95 7.07
C TRP A 177 8.17 -6.98 8.25
N LYS A 178 8.06 -7.48 9.50
CA LYS A 178 8.25 -6.69 10.72
C LYS A 178 9.66 -6.11 10.86
N ALA A 179 10.65 -6.80 10.33
CA ALA A 179 12.05 -6.33 10.39
C ALA A 179 12.30 -5.15 9.43
N ILE A 180 11.32 -4.80 8.60
CA ILE A 180 11.41 -3.79 7.54
C ILE A 180 10.58 -2.55 7.89
N ALA A 181 9.57 -2.70 8.75
CA ALA A 181 8.74 -1.61 9.25
C ALA A 181 9.38 -0.92 10.45
#